data_1771a28b143b8be5c9acbd8c5c3c7f3e
#
_entry.id   1771a28b143b8be5c9acbd8c5c3c7f3e
#
_cell.length_a   1.000
_cell.length_b   1.000
_cell.length_c   1.000
_cell.angle_alpha   90.00
_cell.angle_beta   90.00
_cell.angle_gamma   90.00
#
_symmetry.space_group_name_H-M   'P 1'
#
loop_
_entity.id
_entity.type
_entity.pdbx_description
1 polymer ?
#
loop_
_entity_poly.entity_id
_entity_poly.type
_entity_poly.pdbx_seq_one_letter_code
_entity_poly.pdbx_strand_id
1 'polypeptide(L)'
;MPLSKFRPARLPVAVAAALLSAYSFGAGDGVEQVDLPTVQVKGIGKQTTNNYTIPASSAATGIRLTQRETPQSLSVVTEKQMDDQGLDTLQDVLKQTPGVFHSKMGNNVSGHSEFISRSQAIDSISVDGAPKFLYDSKAIRRGTNNLDSALYEQVVVVRGASGLSNGGMGEPGGTVALERKKPTAKPAVSVEAGVGSWKHYRFVLDANHPLNADNTLRGRAILVSDHGGDYLPNTSRHNHTFYGILSYDLTPQTHWRLGTEIHRFRNTGSSPFSYLTVAGNPRNNQPFKPFAASPRSNSSAKWAYGKENSAEIFTSINHEFENGWALNGNYSHTYGKSDAVSGMAGPFTIYPDYSAVFVAERDQAKYTDQDFSLNLDGDYPLLGRKHEFNAGISYQYDKETPSYYEENEDGIVPDLRLFDGNFTKPAIPYIRDGFAHMKNLSVYGSTRFKLTDRLALIGGGRFVDWHTATVPIATILPTAGIKTRYLSPIWAQVMI
;
A
#
# COMPACT_ATOMS: atom_id res chain seq x y z
N MET A 1 16.38 4.34 -36.33
CA MET A 1 16.71 5.52 -35.50
C MET A 1 16.80 5.04 -34.07
N PRO A 2 17.96 5.13 -33.39
CA PRO A 2 18.10 4.61 -32.02
C PRO A 2 17.60 5.63 -31.02
N LEU A 3 16.67 5.21 -30.18
CA LEU A 3 16.16 5.99 -29.04
C LEU A 3 17.25 6.10 -27.96
N SER A 4 17.61 7.32 -27.66
CA SER A 4 18.63 7.73 -26.73
C SER A 4 18.37 7.24 -25.32
N LYS A 5 19.42 6.77 -24.68
CA LYS A 5 19.50 6.34 -23.28
C LYS A 5 19.09 7.48 -22.34
N PHE A 6 17.95 7.36 -21.73
CA PHE A 6 17.56 8.18 -20.58
C PHE A 6 18.46 7.81 -19.40
N ARG A 7 19.27 8.74 -18.91
CA ARG A 7 20.01 8.64 -17.65
C ARG A 7 19.24 9.35 -16.56
N PRO A 8 18.59 8.64 -15.62
CA PRO A 8 17.89 9.28 -14.52
C PRO A 8 18.80 9.27 -13.28
N ALA A 9 19.58 10.28 -13.05
CA ALA A 9 20.45 10.26 -11.87
C ALA A 9 20.62 11.57 -11.10
N ARG A 10 19.92 12.66 -11.43
CA ARG A 10 20.22 13.95 -10.77
C ARG A 10 19.05 14.77 -10.23
N LEU A 11 17.79 14.33 -10.38
CA LEU A 11 16.65 15.11 -9.90
C LEU A 11 16.36 15.06 -8.39
N PRO A 12 16.48 13.94 -7.66
CA PRO A 12 16.08 13.91 -6.25
C PRO A 12 16.99 14.73 -5.31
N VAL A 13 18.28 14.87 -5.65
CA VAL A 13 19.23 15.63 -4.82
C VAL A 13 19.00 17.14 -4.91
N ALA A 14 18.54 17.63 -6.06
CA ALA A 14 18.31 19.06 -6.25
C ALA A 14 17.09 19.60 -5.47
N VAL A 15 16.04 18.81 -5.30
CA VAL A 15 14.83 19.22 -4.54
C VAL A 15 15.11 19.22 -3.04
N ALA A 16 15.86 18.24 -2.53
CA ALA A 16 16.28 18.21 -1.13
C ALA A 16 17.27 19.36 -0.81
N ALA A 17 18.20 19.68 -1.74
CA ALA A 17 19.11 20.79 -1.58
C ALA A 17 18.41 22.16 -1.61
N ALA A 18 17.34 22.32 -2.40
CA ALA A 18 16.55 23.56 -2.42
C ALA A 18 15.77 23.78 -1.12
N LEU A 19 15.36 22.73 -0.41
CA LEU A 19 14.72 22.82 0.90
C LEU A 19 15.74 23.11 2.03
N LEU A 20 16.98 22.67 1.88
CA LEU A 20 18.05 22.90 2.86
C LEU A 20 18.75 24.27 2.69
N SER A 21 18.81 24.84 1.50
CA SER A 21 19.41 26.14 1.26
C SER A 21 18.62 27.35 1.82
N ALA A 22 17.39 27.13 2.27
CA ALA A 22 16.60 28.17 2.96
C ALA A 22 16.97 28.37 4.45
N TYR A 23 17.87 27.57 5.00
CA TYR A 23 18.44 27.77 6.33
C TYR A 23 19.69 28.65 6.29
N SER A 24 19.57 29.92 5.96
CA SER A 24 20.56 30.91 6.36
C SER A 24 20.18 31.45 7.73
N PHE A 25 21.01 31.16 8.72
CA PHE A 25 20.91 31.66 10.07
C PHE A 25 20.89 33.19 10.10
N GLY A 26 19.74 33.78 10.35
CA GLY A 26 19.58 35.13 10.80
C GLY A 26 19.34 35.10 12.31
N ALA A 27 20.36 35.29 13.10
CA ALA A 27 20.20 35.65 14.50
C ALA A 27 19.75 37.14 14.54
N GLY A 28 18.55 37.39 15.02
CA GLY A 28 17.99 38.73 15.17
C GLY A 28 16.86 38.74 16.19
N ASP A 29 17.08 39.50 17.22
CA ASP A 29 16.30 39.71 18.43
C ASP A 29 14.83 40.04 18.23
N GLY A 30 14.00 39.60 19.20
CA GLY A 30 12.81 40.28 19.66
C GLY A 30 11.62 40.31 18.71
N VAL A 31 10.80 39.25 18.73
CA VAL A 31 9.44 39.32 18.14
C VAL A 31 8.44 39.50 19.25
N GLU A 32 7.86 40.71 19.29
CA GLU A 32 6.68 41.07 20.05
C GLU A 32 5.52 40.12 19.68
N GLN A 33 4.97 39.43 20.67
CA GLN A 33 3.91 38.45 20.50
C GLN A 33 2.60 39.23 20.22
N VAL A 34 2.24 39.32 18.95
CA VAL A 34 0.92 39.87 18.56
C VAL A 34 -0.10 38.74 18.74
N ASP A 35 -0.95 38.93 19.75
CA ASP A 35 -2.09 38.03 20.01
C ASP A 35 -3.15 38.27 18.90
N LEU A 36 -3.15 37.41 17.88
CA LEU A 36 -4.17 37.41 16.84
C LEU A 36 -5.42 36.72 17.38
N PRO A 37 -6.63 37.24 17.15
CA PRO A 37 -7.86 36.64 17.61
C PRO A 37 -8.00 35.24 17.00
N THR A 38 -8.34 34.28 17.85
CA THR A 38 -8.54 32.88 17.49
C THR A 38 -9.68 32.76 16.47
N VAL A 39 -9.34 32.63 15.20
CA VAL A 39 -10.29 32.25 14.18
C VAL A 39 -10.57 30.77 14.43
N GLN A 40 -11.72 30.47 15.01
CA GLN A 40 -12.22 29.10 15.07
C GLN A 40 -12.65 28.68 13.66
N VAL A 41 -11.71 28.21 12.88
CA VAL A 41 -12.02 27.47 11.68
C VAL A 41 -12.58 26.12 12.17
N LYS A 42 -13.88 25.93 12.06
CA LYS A 42 -14.51 24.61 12.11
C LYS A 42 -14.20 23.84 10.81
N GLY A 43 -12.96 23.84 10.42
CA GLY A 43 -12.42 22.95 9.43
C GLY A 43 -12.12 21.61 10.11
N ILE A 44 -12.25 20.52 9.38
CA ILE A 44 -11.89 19.15 9.71
C ILE A 44 -10.76 19.17 10.74
N GLY A 45 -11.08 18.82 11.98
CA GLY A 45 -10.20 19.04 13.12
C GLY A 45 -8.80 18.50 12.82
N LYS A 46 -7.82 19.39 13.00
CA LYS A 46 -6.41 19.11 12.82
C LYS A 46 -6.09 17.82 13.58
N GLN A 47 -5.80 16.75 12.86
CA GLN A 47 -5.34 15.53 13.48
C GLN A 47 -4.05 15.87 14.21
N THR A 48 -4.04 15.71 15.51
CA THR A 48 -2.83 15.88 16.28
C THR A 48 -2.00 14.63 16.08
N THR A 49 -1.01 14.71 15.22
CA THR A 49 -0.05 13.64 14.90
C THR A 49 0.69 13.09 16.13
N ASN A 50 0.49 13.68 17.29
CA ASN A 50 1.20 13.37 18.55
C ASN A 50 0.36 12.52 19.52
N ASN A 51 -0.67 11.82 19.06
CA ASN A 51 -1.53 10.96 19.87
C ASN A 51 -1.67 9.55 19.25
N TYR A 52 -1.97 8.55 20.08
CA TYR A 52 -2.28 7.19 19.63
C TYR A 52 -3.73 7.02 19.16
N THR A 53 -4.53 8.07 19.23
CA THR A 53 -5.94 8.05 18.85
C THR A 53 -6.26 9.21 17.93
N ILE A 54 -7.25 9.03 17.07
CA ILE A 54 -7.83 10.08 16.24
C ILE A 54 -9.26 10.38 16.70
N PRO A 55 -9.73 11.62 16.57
CA PRO A 55 -11.09 11.99 17.00
C PRO A 55 -12.18 11.31 16.18
N ALA A 56 -11.98 11.11 14.89
CA ALA A 56 -12.96 10.49 13.99
C ALA A 56 -12.29 10.02 12.69
N SER A 57 -12.94 9.06 11.99
CA SER A 57 -12.51 8.54 10.69
C SER A 57 -13.70 8.38 9.75
N SER A 58 -13.49 8.60 8.46
CA SER A 58 -14.46 8.33 7.39
C SER A 58 -14.21 6.97 6.70
N ALA A 59 -13.15 6.26 7.05
CA ALA A 59 -12.69 5.06 6.35
C ALA A 59 -13.72 3.93 6.30
N ALA A 60 -14.64 3.85 7.26
CA ALA A 60 -15.63 2.77 7.34
C ALA A 60 -16.91 3.05 6.53
N THR A 61 -17.45 4.26 6.63
CA THR A 61 -18.80 4.59 6.13
C THR A 61 -18.80 5.73 5.11
N GLY A 62 -17.65 6.34 4.83
CA GLY A 62 -17.56 7.60 4.09
C GLY A 62 -17.91 8.83 4.94
N ILE A 63 -18.72 8.66 6.00
CA ILE A 63 -19.09 9.71 6.96
C ILE A 63 -18.07 9.73 8.09
N ARG A 64 -17.64 10.92 8.50
CA ARG A 64 -16.65 11.08 9.57
C ARG A 64 -17.26 10.83 10.95
N LEU A 65 -17.00 9.64 11.48
CA LEU A 65 -17.55 9.16 12.75
C LEU A 65 -16.43 8.89 13.77
N THR A 66 -16.75 9.08 15.05
CA THR A 66 -15.87 8.60 16.13
C THR A 66 -15.79 7.07 16.09
N GLN A 67 -14.77 6.49 16.71
CA GLN A 67 -14.65 5.03 16.83
C GLN A 67 -15.89 4.39 17.47
N ARG A 68 -16.48 5.05 18.47
CA ARG A 68 -17.67 4.59 19.17
C ARG A 68 -18.94 4.62 18.30
N GLU A 69 -19.04 5.60 17.41
CA GLU A 69 -20.20 5.78 16.51
C GLU A 69 -20.09 4.92 15.24
N THR A 70 -18.90 4.38 14.96
CA THR A 70 -18.67 3.57 13.77
C THR A 70 -19.24 2.17 13.97
N PRO A 71 -20.17 1.70 13.10
CA PRO A 71 -20.82 0.39 13.27
C PRO A 71 -19.92 -0.79 12.91
N GLN A 72 -18.70 -0.54 12.48
CA GLN A 72 -17.71 -1.54 12.09
C GLN A 72 -16.53 -1.54 13.06
N SER A 73 -15.85 -2.69 13.15
CA SER A 73 -14.62 -2.78 13.93
C SER A 73 -13.50 -2.02 13.22
N LEU A 74 -13.02 -0.98 13.87
CA LEU A 74 -11.99 -0.07 13.35
C LEU A 74 -10.78 -0.08 14.27
N SER A 75 -9.60 -0.18 13.69
CA SER A 75 -8.31 0.02 14.37
C SER A 75 -7.56 1.14 13.68
N VAL A 76 -7.00 2.04 14.47
CA VAL A 76 -6.19 3.17 13.98
C VAL A 76 -4.80 3.05 14.56
N VAL A 77 -3.80 3.15 13.70
CA VAL A 77 -2.40 3.25 14.06
C VAL A 77 -1.89 4.59 13.54
N THR A 78 -1.54 5.49 14.44
CA THR A 78 -1.10 6.85 14.11
C THR A 78 0.41 6.89 13.84
N GLU A 79 0.90 7.97 13.20
CA GLU A 79 2.33 8.24 13.01
C GLU A 79 3.09 8.06 14.32
N LYS A 80 2.63 8.70 15.41
CA LYS A 80 3.29 8.57 16.72
C LYS A 80 3.38 7.12 17.20
N GLN A 81 2.35 6.33 17.00
CA GLN A 81 2.39 4.92 17.39
C GLN A 81 3.34 4.12 16.49
N MET A 82 3.38 4.41 15.19
CA MET A 82 4.33 3.79 14.27
C MET A 82 5.77 4.10 14.68
N ASP A 83 6.08 5.35 14.95
CA ASP A 83 7.40 5.79 15.39
C ASP A 83 7.81 5.17 16.73
N ASP A 84 6.95 5.27 17.75
CA ASP A 84 7.26 4.78 19.11
C ASP A 84 7.44 3.25 19.17
N GLN A 85 6.80 2.51 18.26
CA GLN A 85 6.85 1.04 18.22
C GLN A 85 7.78 0.49 17.13
N GLY A 86 8.43 1.37 16.34
CA GLY A 86 9.32 0.97 15.25
C GLY A 86 8.58 0.15 14.17
N LEU A 87 7.37 0.57 13.81
CA LEU A 87 6.56 -0.08 12.77
C LEU A 87 6.93 0.51 11.40
N ASP A 88 8.03 0.08 10.84
CA ASP A 88 8.67 0.69 9.66
C ASP A 88 7.94 0.41 8.34
N THR A 89 7.12 -0.63 8.31
CA THR A 89 6.37 -1.03 7.11
C THR A 89 4.88 -1.18 7.40
N LEU A 90 4.05 -1.04 6.37
CA LEU A 90 2.63 -1.36 6.50
C LEU A 90 2.41 -2.79 6.99
N GLN A 91 3.29 -3.72 6.61
CA GLN A 91 3.25 -5.08 7.10
C GLN A 91 3.41 -5.16 8.64
N ASP A 92 4.31 -4.36 9.22
CA ASP A 92 4.51 -4.32 10.67
C ASP A 92 3.30 -3.71 11.37
N VAL A 93 2.72 -2.66 10.80
CA VAL A 93 1.46 -2.07 11.29
C VAL A 93 0.33 -3.10 11.33
N LEU A 94 0.15 -3.86 10.25
CA LEU A 94 -0.92 -4.86 10.16
C LEU A 94 -0.70 -6.04 11.11
N LYS A 95 0.54 -6.46 11.34
CA LYS A 95 0.88 -7.50 12.34
C LYS A 95 0.50 -7.10 13.77
N GLN A 96 0.59 -5.81 14.10
CA GLN A 96 0.23 -5.28 15.41
C GLN A 96 -1.25 -4.93 15.54
N THR A 97 -2.00 -4.99 14.44
CA THR A 97 -3.42 -4.61 14.44
C THR A 97 -4.29 -5.70 15.09
N PRO A 98 -5.03 -5.40 16.16
CA PRO A 98 -5.88 -6.39 16.82
C PRO A 98 -6.92 -7.00 15.87
N GLY A 99 -7.07 -8.32 15.88
CA GLY A 99 -8.02 -9.06 15.04
C GLY A 99 -7.60 -9.22 13.58
N VAL A 100 -6.34 -8.90 13.26
CA VAL A 100 -5.69 -9.24 12.01
C VAL A 100 -4.71 -10.38 12.26
N PHE A 101 -4.83 -11.44 11.50
CA PHE A 101 -3.92 -12.56 11.50
C PHE A 101 -2.97 -12.44 10.30
N HIS A 102 -1.70 -12.65 10.53
CA HIS A 102 -0.67 -12.63 9.49
C HIS A 102 -0.28 -14.06 9.12
N SER A 103 -0.60 -14.45 7.90
CA SER A 103 -0.10 -15.67 7.26
C SER A 103 1.10 -15.31 6.39
N LYS A 104 2.20 -16.03 6.56
CA LYS A 104 3.43 -15.77 5.84
C LYS A 104 3.96 -17.02 5.20
N MET A 105 4.24 -16.97 3.92
CA MET A 105 4.99 -17.96 3.18
C MET A 105 6.35 -17.40 2.77
N GLY A 106 7.42 -18.13 3.09
CA GLY A 106 8.78 -17.70 2.78
C GLY A 106 9.41 -16.79 3.86
N ASN A 107 10.44 -16.06 3.50
CA ASN A 107 11.26 -15.26 4.40
C ASN A 107 10.75 -13.82 4.56
N ASN A 108 11.41 -13.02 5.44
CA ASN A 108 11.02 -11.63 5.68
C ASN A 108 11.35 -10.68 4.54
N VAL A 109 12.25 -11.07 3.66
CA VAL A 109 12.77 -10.22 2.57
C VAL A 109 11.90 -10.32 1.33
N SER A 110 11.37 -11.50 1.04
CA SER A 110 10.67 -11.80 -0.20
C SER A 110 9.49 -12.74 -0.04
N GLY A 111 9.22 -13.17 1.19
CA GLY A 111 8.08 -14.04 1.48
C GLY A 111 6.76 -13.34 1.19
N HIS A 112 5.79 -14.14 0.74
CA HIS A 112 4.43 -13.67 0.60
C HIS A 112 3.78 -13.49 1.97
N SER A 113 3.17 -12.34 2.17
CA SER A 113 2.39 -12.03 3.36
C SER A 113 0.93 -11.83 3.00
N GLU A 114 0.08 -12.57 3.68
CA GLU A 114 -1.36 -12.43 3.59
C GLU A 114 -1.89 -12.00 4.95
N PHE A 115 -2.78 -11.03 4.95
CA PHE A 115 -3.43 -10.54 6.14
C PHE A 115 -4.88 -10.99 6.11
N ILE A 116 -5.32 -11.60 7.20
CA ILE A 116 -6.60 -12.26 7.31
C ILE A 116 -7.36 -11.66 8.50
N SER A 117 -8.61 -11.31 8.32
CA SER A 117 -9.53 -10.93 9.38
C SER A 117 -10.85 -11.65 9.20
N ARG A 118 -11.42 -12.20 10.27
CA ARG A 118 -12.68 -12.95 10.23
C ARG A 118 -12.66 -14.08 9.18
N SER A 119 -11.54 -14.78 9.06
CA SER A 119 -11.30 -15.87 8.09
C SER A 119 -11.32 -15.46 6.61
N GLN A 120 -11.21 -14.18 6.31
CA GLN A 120 -11.17 -13.65 4.94
C GLN A 120 -9.94 -12.76 4.76
N ALA A 121 -9.40 -12.70 3.54
CA ALA A 121 -8.25 -11.86 3.23
C ALA A 121 -8.58 -10.36 3.35
N ILE A 122 -7.59 -9.59 3.76
CA ILE A 122 -7.57 -8.13 3.66
C ILE A 122 -6.71 -7.78 2.44
N ASP A 123 -7.34 -7.55 1.31
CA ASP A 123 -6.69 -7.27 0.03
C ASP A 123 -7.04 -5.89 -0.54
N SER A 124 -7.87 -5.15 0.16
CA SER A 124 -8.37 -3.85 -0.24
C SER A 124 -7.61 -2.73 0.45
N ILE A 125 -7.06 -1.80 -0.33
CA ILE A 125 -6.39 -0.60 0.17
C ILE A 125 -7.03 0.65 -0.41
N SER A 126 -7.10 1.71 0.39
CA SER A 126 -7.35 3.07 -0.10
C SER A 126 -6.24 4.02 0.35
N VAL A 127 -5.91 4.99 -0.48
CA VAL A 127 -4.92 6.02 -0.17
C VAL A 127 -5.59 7.38 -0.34
N ASP A 128 -5.55 8.19 0.73
CA ASP A 128 -6.22 9.51 0.78
C ASP A 128 -7.70 9.45 0.39
N GLY A 129 -8.37 8.33 0.72
CA GLY A 129 -9.79 8.08 0.41
C GLY A 129 -10.06 7.57 -1.01
N ALA A 130 -9.08 7.47 -1.88
CA ALA A 130 -9.21 6.84 -3.19
C ALA A 130 -8.88 5.35 -3.11
N PRO A 131 -9.79 4.44 -3.53
CA PRO A 131 -9.49 3.01 -3.57
C PRO A 131 -8.32 2.73 -4.51
N LYS A 132 -7.42 1.84 -4.07
CA LYS A 132 -6.29 1.34 -4.88
C LYS A 132 -6.43 -0.17 -5.05
N PHE A 133 -6.16 -0.64 -6.25
CA PHE A 133 -6.16 -2.07 -6.53
C PHE A 133 -4.76 -2.64 -6.29
N LEU A 134 -4.70 -3.70 -5.50
CA LEU A 134 -3.48 -4.48 -5.31
C LEU A 134 -3.53 -5.68 -6.26
N TYR A 135 -3.01 -5.51 -7.45
CA TYR A 135 -2.90 -6.64 -8.38
C TYR A 135 -1.79 -7.60 -7.94
N ASP A 136 -2.10 -8.89 -7.98
CA ASP A 136 -1.18 -9.96 -7.64
C ASP A 136 -0.58 -10.57 -8.91
N SER A 137 0.59 -10.07 -9.33
CA SER A 137 1.40 -10.83 -10.27
C SER A 137 2.17 -11.92 -9.51
N LYS A 138 2.35 -13.10 -10.10
CA LYS A 138 3.03 -14.24 -9.46
C LYS A 138 4.40 -13.89 -8.88
N ALA A 139 5.09 -12.91 -9.46
CA ALA A 139 6.48 -12.59 -9.14
C ALA A 139 6.66 -11.57 -8.03
N ILE A 140 5.88 -10.51 -8.05
CA ILE A 140 5.94 -9.44 -7.05
C ILE A 140 4.51 -9.03 -6.80
N ARG A 141 3.96 -9.57 -5.71
CA ARG A 141 2.66 -9.09 -5.24
C ARG A 141 2.83 -7.64 -4.85
N ARG A 142 2.25 -6.75 -5.63
CA ARG A 142 2.10 -5.35 -5.29
C ARG A 142 1.27 -5.28 -4.02
N GLY A 143 1.93 -5.28 -2.93
CA GLY A 143 1.25 -5.38 -1.69
C GLY A 143 1.92 -4.55 -0.64
N THR A 144 1.48 -4.83 0.53
CA THR A 144 1.87 -4.23 1.78
C THR A 144 3.36 -4.30 2.11
N ASN A 145 4.13 -5.16 1.39
CA ASN A 145 5.52 -5.46 1.76
C ASN A 145 6.50 -4.29 1.51
N ASN A 146 6.18 -3.41 0.56
CA ASN A 146 7.08 -2.35 0.12
C ASN A 146 6.61 -0.96 0.52
N LEU A 147 5.43 -0.85 1.15
CA LEU A 147 4.89 0.43 1.62
C LEU A 147 5.54 0.79 2.95
N ASP A 148 6.25 1.91 2.96
CA ASP A 148 6.96 2.42 4.12
C ASP A 148 6.03 3.30 4.97
N SER A 149 5.99 3.06 6.27
CA SER A 149 5.11 3.76 7.20
C SER A 149 5.49 5.25 7.36
N ALA A 150 6.74 5.60 7.11
CA ALA A 150 7.23 6.98 7.20
C ALA A 150 6.46 7.97 6.30
N LEU A 151 5.75 7.47 5.27
CA LEU A 151 4.96 8.29 4.35
C LEU A 151 3.57 8.65 4.89
N TYR A 152 3.10 7.97 5.92
CA TYR A 152 1.70 8.03 6.36
C TYR A 152 1.55 8.69 7.73
N GLU A 153 0.54 9.55 7.88
CA GLU A 153 0.17 10.13 9.17
C GLU A 153 -0.70 9.17 10.00
N GLN A 154 -1.39 8.24 9.32
CA GLN A 154 -2.16 7.18 9.95
C GLN A 154 -2.48 6.04 9.01
N VAL A 155 -2.69 4.88 9.61
CA VAL A 155 -3.20 3.66 8.99
C VAL A 155 -4.49 3.27 9.71
N VAL A 156 -5.59 3.15 8.98
CA VAL A 156 -6.88 2.74 9.52
C VAL A 156 -7.26 1.39 8.93
N VAL A 157 -7.50 0.40 9.79
CA VAL A 157 -7.92 -0.94 9.39
C VAL A 157 -9.39 -1.12 9.75
N VAL A 158 -10.24 -1.16 8.73
CA VAL A 158 -11.67 -1.46 8.84
C VAL A 158 -11.86 -2.95 8.61
N ARG A 159 -12.40 -3.69 9.59
CA ARG A 159 -12.54 -5.13 9.53
C ARG A 159 -13.97 -5.56 9.20
N GLY A 160 -14.07 -6.53 8.29
CA GLY A 160 -15.34 -7.05 7.79
C GLY A 160 -15.75 -6.39 6.47
N ALA A 161 -16.94 -6.69 6.00
CA ALA A 161 -17.45 -6.17 4.73
C ALA A 161 -17.43 -4.63 4.71
N SER A 162 -16.60 -4.05 3.88
CA SER A 162 -16.37 -2.61 3.74
C SER A 162 -16.70 -2.11 2.32
N GLY A 163 -17.70 -2.73 1.69
CA GLY A 163 -18.05 -2.49 0.28
C GLY A 163 -18.31 -1.02 -0.08
N LEU A 164 -18.60 -0.15 0.89
CA LEU A 164 -18.73 1.28 0.63
C LEU A 164 -17.36 1.96 0.46
N SER A 165 -16.37 1.57 1.26
CA SER A 165 -15.05 2.24 1.33
C SER A 165 -13.99 1.61 0.44
N ASN A 166 -14.13 0.34 0.04
CA ASN A 166 -13.12 -0.41 -0.71
C ASN A 166 -13.25 -0.36 -2.25
N GLY A 167 -13.99 0.60 -2.78
CA GLY A 167 -14.24 0.65 -4.23
C GLY A 167 -15.23 -0.41 -4.74
N GLY A 168 -15.86 -1.18 -3.83
CA GLY A 168 -16.77 -2.28 -4.18
C GLY A 168 -16.02 -3.54 -4.60
N MET A 169 -14.74 -3.63 -4.32
CA MET A 169 -13.87 -4.76 -4.66
C MET A 169 -13.08 -5.20 -3.43
N GLY A 170 -12.57 -6.42 -3.48
CA GLY A 170 -11.81 -7.03 -2.39
C GLY A 170 -12.64 -7.99 -1.55
N GLU A 171 -11.92 -8.81 -0.82
CA GLU A 171 -12.46 -9.82 0.08
C GLU A 171 -13.13 -9.18 1.31
N PRO A 172 -14.10 -9.84 1.93
CA PRO A 172 -14.82 -9.29 3.07
C PRO A 172 -14.01 -9.28 4.40
N GLY A 173 -12.72 -9.56 4.37
CA GLY A 173 -11.81 -9.45 5.52
C GLY A 173 -11.68 -8.03 6.03
N GLY A 174 -11.67 -7.06 5.13
CA GLY A 174 -11.57 -5.65 5.47
C GLY A 174 -10.83 -4.79 4.46
N THR A 175 -10.64 -3.54 4.84
CA THR A 175 -9.92 -2.53 4.04
C THR A 175 -8.88 -1.84 4.91
N VAL A 176 -7.71 -1.54 4.32
CA VAL A 176 -6.69 -0.69 4.91
C VAL A 176 -6.76 0.68 4.26
N ALA A 177 -7.06 1.71 5.03
CA ALA A 177 -7.03 3.09 4.57
C ALA A 177 -5.75 3.78 5.05
N LEU A 178 -4.99 4.31 4.12
CA LEU A 178 -3.73 5.01 4.32
C LEU A 178 -3.96 6.50 4.10
N GLU A 179 -3.51 7.31 5.04
CA GLU A 179 -3.49 8.77 4.88
C GLU A 179 -2.05 9.25 4.82
N ARG A 180 -1.67 9.86 3.69
CA ARG A 180 -0.33 10.39 3.48
C ARG A 180 -0.07 11.63 4.32
N LYS A 181 1.17 11.78 4.77
CA LYS A 181 1.65 12.99 5.46
C LYS A 181 1.50 14.21 4.56
N LYS A 182 0.92 15.27 5.11
CA LYS A 182 0.68 16.55 4.40
C LYS A 182 1.67 17.60 4.85
N PRO A 183 1.97 18.60 4.00
CA PRO A 183 2.76 19.76 4.43
C PRO A 183 2.02 20.57 5.49
N THR A 184 2.76 21.08 6.46
CA THR A 184 2.25 21.94 7.55
C THR A 184 2.83 23.33 7.48
N ALA A 185 2.18 24.30 8.12
CA ALA A 185 2.66 25.68 8.18
C ALA A 185 3.92 25.88 9.06
N LYS A 186 4.22 24.93 9.96
CA LYS A 186 5.41 24.99 10.80
C LYS A 186 6.57 24.25 10.11
N PRO A 187 7.73 24.91 9.90
CA PRO A 187 8.91 24.22 9.41
C PRO A 187 9.32 23.10 10.37
N ALA A 188 9.67 21.97 9.81
CA ALA A 188 10.16 20.84 10.60
C ALA A 188 11.08 19.97 9.74
N VAL A 189 12.15 19.47 10.35
CA VAL A 189 13.03 18.48 9.75
C VAL A 189 13.28 17.41 10.79
N SER A 190 13.05 16.16 10.42
CA SER A 190 13.44 15.01 11.23
C SER A 190 14.38 14.10 10.44
N VAL A 191 15.33 13.54 11.16
CA VAL A 191 16.26 12.54 10.64
C VAL A 191 16.21 11.35 11.56
N GLU A 192 15.96 10.19 10.99
CA GLU A 192 16.02 8.90 11.68
C GLU A 192 17.13 8.06 11.08
N ALA A 193 17.94 7.41 11.92
CA ALA A 193 18.93 6.44 11.52
C ALA A 193 18.86 5.23 12.44
N GLY A 194 18.70 4.06 11.86
CA GLY A 194 18.57 2.79 12.56
C GLY A 194 19.59 1.76 12.08
N VAL A 195 20.03 0.91 13.01
CA VAL A 195 20.85 -0.25 12.73
C VAL A 195 20.24 -1.48 13.42
N GLY A 196 20.30 -2.62 12.78
CA GLY A 196 19.69 -3.84 13.29
C GLY A 196 20.45 -5.11 12.94
N SER A 197 19.91 -6.24 13.36
CA SER A 197 20.42 -7.57 13.02
C SER A 197 20.44 -7.79 11.50
N TRP A 198 21.28 -8.74 11.04
CA TRP A 198 21.43 -9.12 9.63
C TRP A 198 21.78 -7.96 8.69
N LYS A 199 22.64 -7.04 9.17
CA LYS A 199 23.10 -5.86 8.39
C LYS A 199 21.92 -4.95 8.01
N HIS A 200 20.96 -4.80 8.89
CA HIS A 200 19.86 -3.86 8.68
C HIS A 200 20.32 -2.43 8.97
N TYR A 201 20.12 -1.55 8.00
CA TYR A 201 20.40 -0.11 8.08
C TYR A 201 19.19 0.63 7.51
N ARG A 202 18.65 1.52 8.31
CA ARG A 202 17.53 2.38 7.91
C ARG A 202 17.91 3.84 8.07
N PHE A 203 17.53 4.65 7.10
CA PHE A 203 17.65 6.10 7.13
C PHE A 203 16.37 6.72 6.62
N VAL A 204 15.82 7.69 7.35
CA VAL A 204 14.66 8.49 6.96
C VAL A 204 15.03 9.96 7.13
N LEU A 205 14.74 10.76 6.11
CA LEU A 205 14.75 12.21 6.18
C LEU A 205 13.34 12.70 5.84
N ASP A 206 12.72 13.44 6.74
CA ASP A 206 11.41 14.08 6.54
C ASP A 206 11.56 15.58 6.75
N ALA A 207 11.39 16.34 5.69
CA ALA A 207 11.54 17.79 5.66
C ALA A 207 10.24 18.45 5.21
N ASN A 208 9.72 19.35 6.04
CA ASN A 208 8.51 20.14 5.81
C ASN A 208 8.80 21.63 5.96
N HIS A 209 8.38 22.43 5.00
CA HIS A 209 8.63 23.86 5.02
C HIS A 209 7.53 24.65 4.30
N PRO A 210 7.08 25.81 4.85
CA PRO A 210 6.34 26.80 4.07
C PRO A 210 7.26 27.43 3.01
N LEU A 211 6.74 27.60 1.79
CA LEU A 211 7.53 28.03 0.62
C LEU A 211 7.29 29.49 0.24
N ASN A 212 6.31 30.15 0.89
CA ASN A 212 6.05 31.59 0.76
C ASN A 212 5.77 32.23 2.12
N ALA A 213 5.83 33.56 2.18
CA ALA A 213 5.66 34.32 3.41
C ALA A 213 4.28 34.17 4.06
N ASP A 214 3.24 33.99 3.27
CA ASP A 214 1.85 33.89 3.73
C ASP A 214 1.50 32.44 4.18
N ASN A 215 2.45 31.51 4.13
CA ASN A 215 2.23 30.08 4.44
C ASN A 215 1.11 29.42 3.61
N THR A 216 0.70 30.00 2.49
CA THR A 216 -0.31 29.44 1.60
C THR A 216 0.26 28.37 0.69
N LEU A 217 1.57 28.41 0.37
CA LEU A 217 2.30 27.39 -0.35
C LEU A 217 3.26 26.67 0.59
N ARG A 218 3.10 25.34 0.70
CA ARG A 218 3.89 24.50 1.61
C ARG A 218 4.38 23.27 0.88
N GLY A 219 5.58 22.78 1.25
CA GLY A 219 6.16 21.58 0.70
C GLY A 219 6.60 20.60 1.78
N ARG A 220 6.52 19.31 1.50
CA ARG A 220 7.10 18.25 2.31
C ARG A 220 7.82 17.26 1.39
N ALA A 221 9.00 16.80 1.81
CA ALA A 221 9.76 15.78 1.12
C ALA A 221 10.22 14.73 2.12
N ILE A 222 10.01 13.46 1.80
CA ILE A 222 10.44 12.32 2.62
C ILE A 222 11.33 11.42 1.77
N LEU A 223 12.49 11.07 2.31
CA LEU A 223 13.43 10.12 1.72
C LEU A 223 13.59 8.96 2.67
N VAL A 224 13.40 7.75 2.17
CA VAL A 224 13.65 6.52 2.90
C VAL A 224 14.70 5.69 2.18
N SER A 225 15.67 5.20 2.92
CA SER A 225 16.62 4.19 2.47
C SER A 225 16.66 3.07 3.51
N ASP A 226 16.18 1.90 3.14
CA ASP A 226 16.17 0.71 3.98
C ASP A 226 16.93 -0.42 3.29
N HIS A 227 17.90 -0.97 4.00
CA HIS A 227 18.75 -2.06 3.55
C HIS A 227 18.88 -3.11 4.64
N GLY A 228 18.71 -4.38 4.31
CA GLY A 228 18.86 -5.45 5.29
C GLY A 228 18.86 -6.84 4.67
N GLY A 229 19.21 -7.81 5.48
CA GLY A 229 19.08 -9.23 5.18
C GLY A 229 17.98 -9.89 6.02
N ASP A 230 18.10 -11.20 6.16
CA ASP A 230 17.26 -12.01 7.03
C ASP A 230 18.12 -13.06 7.74
N TYR A 231 17.54 -13.79 8.67
CA TYR A 231 18.20 -14.97 9.29
C TYR A 231 18.58 -16.04 8.26
N LEU A 232 17.91 -16.06 7.10
CA LEU A 232 18.25 -16.95 5.98
C LEU A 232 19.51 -16.45 5.25
N PRO A 233 20.47 -17.33 4.96
CA PRO A 233 21.67 -16.95 4.22
C PRO A 233 21.35 -16.49 2.79
N ASN A 234 22.23 -15.68 2.23
CA ASN A 234 22.16 -15.15 0.85
C ASN A 234 20.93 -14.27 0.56
N THR A 235 20.25 -13.79 1.58
CA THR A 235 19.11 -12.88 1.41
C THR A 235 19.52 -11.43 1.65
N SER A 236 19.03 -10.54 0.82
CA SER A 236 19.14 -9.09 1.05
C SER A 236 17.94 -8.34 0.48
N ARG A 237 17.64 -7.20 1.08
CA ARG A 237 16.60 -6.26 0.66
C ARG A 237 17.19 -4.86 0.58
N HIS A 238 16.84 -4.11 -0.47
CA HIS A 238 17.12 -2.71 -0.64
C HIS A 238 15.82 -2.02 -1.03
N ASN A 239 15.37 -1.08 -0.25
CA ASN A 239 14.20 -0.26 -0.51
C ASN A 239 14.60 1.22 -0.46
N HIS A 240 14.27 1.96 -1.52
CA HIS A 240 14.46 3.40 -1.59
C HIS A 240 13.15 4.03 -1.99
N THR A 241 12.66 4.93 -1.16
CA THR A 241 11.42 5.66 -1.40
C THR A 241 11.68 7.15 -1.37
N PHE A 242 11.14 7.85 -2.35
CA PHE A 242 11.01 9.29 -2.35
C PHE A 242 9.52 9.66 -2.39
N TYR A 243 9.12 10.51 -1.49
CA TYR A 243 7.80 11.14 -1.45
C TYR A 243 7.99 12.65 -1.46
N GLY A 244 7.27 13.35 -2.33
CA GLY A 244 7.26 14.80 -2.39
C GLY A 244 5.84 15.32 -2.59
N ILE A 245 5.44 16.35 -1.84
CA ILE A 245 4.11 16.95 -1.97
C ILE A 245 4.17 18.47 -1.77
N LEU A 246 3.44 19.18 -2.60
CA LEU A 246 3.14 20.58 -2.48
C LEU A 246 1.67 20.75 -2.07
N SER A 247 1.39 21.70 -1.20
CA SER A 247 0.03 22.10 -0.83
C SER A 247 -0.10 23.59 -1.04
N TYR A 248 -1.11 24.00 -1.79
CA TYR A 248 -1.40 25.39 -2.08
C TYR A 248 -2.84 25.75 -1.68
N ASP A 249 -3.00 26.73 -0.81
CA ASP A 249 -4.29 27.28 -0.42
C ASP A 249 -4.70 28.33 -1.47
N LEU A 250 -5.50 27.92 -2.45
CA LEU A 250 -6.00 28.77 -3.54
C LEU A 250 -6.92 29.87 -2.98
N THR A 251 -7.74 29.50 -2.00
CA THR A 251 -8.53 30.38 -1.15
C THR A 251 -8.54 29.82 0.28
N PRO A 252 -9.03 30.51 1.29
CA PRO A 252 -9.19 29.96 2.64
C PRO A 252 -10.05 28.68 2.68
N GLN A 253 -10.93 28.49 1.69
CA GLN A 253 -11.84 27.36 1.58
C GLN A 253 -11.38 26.30 0.57
N THR A 254 -10.36 26.62 -0.27
CA THR A 254 -9.95 25.73 -1.37
C THR A 254 -8.48 25.38 -1.25
N HIS A 255 -8.20 24.12 -1.03
CA HIS A 255 -6.85 23.59 -0.88
C HIS A 255 -6.53 22.62 -2.04
N TRP A 256 -5.46 22.90 -2.77
CA TRP A 256 -4.96 22.05 -3.84
C TRP A 256 -3.63 21.41 -3.42
N ARG A 257 -3.44 20.13 -3.76
CA ARG A 257 -2.20 19.41 -3.52
C ARG A 257 -1.74 18.71 -4.78
N LEU A 258 -0.44 18.65 -4.96
CA LEU A 258 0.23 17.92 -6.03
C LEU A 258 1.42 17.19 -5.43
N GLY A 259 1.55 15.90 -5.70
CA GLY A 259 2.65 15.13 -5.16
C GLY A 259 3.13 14.01 -6.08
N THR A 260 4.22 13.41 -5.69
CA THR A 260 4.81 12.25 -6.36
C THR A 260 5.39 11.29 -5.33
N GLU A 261 5.35 10.02 -5.67
CA GLU A 261 5.93 8.93 -4.90
C GLU A 261 6.74 8.03 -5.83
N ILE A 262 8.00 7.76 -5.50
CA ILE A 262 8.91 6.94 -6.31
C ILE A 262 9.47 5.84 -5.43
N HIS A 263 9.24 4.60 -5.83
CA HIS A 263 9.77 3.41 -5.17
C HIS A 263 10.79 2.69 -6.03
N ARG A 264 11.85 2.21 -5.38
CA ARG A 264 12.82 1.30 -5.96
C ARG A 264 13.10 0.19 -4.96
N PHE A 265 12.61 -0.97 -5.26
CA PHE A 265 12.77 -2.15 -4.45
C PHE A 265 13.63 -3.19 -5.17
N ARG A 266 14.51 -3.84 -4.43
CA ARG A 266 15.28 -5.01 -4.88
C ARG A 266 15.49 -5.96 -3.72
N ASN A 267 15.32 -7.25 -4.00
CA ASN A 267 15.74 -8.33 -3.11
C ASN A 267 16.63 -9.34 -3.84
N THR A 268 17.35 -10.16 -3.08
CA THR A 268 18.16 -11.27 -3.57
C THR A 268 17.97 -12.49 -2.67
N GLY A 269 18.25 -13.68 -3.19
CA GLY A 269 18.15 -14.92 -2.44
C GLY A 269 16.70 -15.24 -2.02
N SER A 270 15.76 -14.80 -2.81
CA SER A 270 14.34 -14.84 -2.54
C SER A 270 13.77 -16.19 -2.96
N SER A 271 13.19 -16.91 -2.01
CA SER A 271 12.33 -18.04 -2.29
C SER A 271 10.97 -17.79 -1.65
N PRO A 272 9.88 -17.82 -2.41
CA PRO A 272 8.55 -17.65 -1.84
C PRO A 272 8.11 -18.88 -1.01
N PHE A 273 8.82 -20.00 -1.10
CA PHE A 273 8.44 -21.24 -0.46
C PHE A 273 9.45 -21.68 0.59
N SER A 274 8.94 -22.32 1.64
CA SER A 274 9.72 -23.02 2.64
C SER A 274 9.58 -24.54 2.42
N TYR A 275 10.59 -25.31 2.78
CA TYR A 275 10.49 -26.77 2.75
C TYR A 275 9.46 -27.24 3.77
N LEU A 276 8.49 -28.02 3.31
CA LEU A 276 7.42 -28.52 4.17
C LEU A 276 7.48 -30.02 4.41
N THR A 277 7.72 -30.83 3.36
CA THR A 277 7.67 -32.30 3.47
C THR A 277 8.54 -32.95 2.44
N VAL A 278 9.10 -34.11 2.81
CA VAL A 278 9.65 -35.06 1.86
C VAL A 278 8.50 -35.82 1.20
N ALA A 279 8.48 -35.86 -0.11
CA ALA A 279 7.44 -36.57 -0.83
C ALA A 279 7.47 -38.09 -0.46
N GLY A 280 6.32 -38.56 -0.02
CA GLY A 280 6.07 -40.01 0.00
C GLY A 280 5.90 -40.52 -1.42
N ASN A 281 6.15 -41.76 -1.65
CA ASN A 281 5.77 -42.40 -2.90
C ASN A 281 4.49 -43.21 -2.68
N PRO A 282 3.32 -42.73 -3.09
CA PRO A 282 2.06 -43.45 -2.88
C PRO A 282 2.01 -44.78 -3.62
N ARG A 283 2.82 -44.93 -4.70
CA ARG A 283 2.91 -46.22 -5.44
C ARG A 283 3.66 -47.30 -4.67
N ASN A 284 4.57 -46.90 -3.75
CA ASN A 284 5.37 -47.82 -2.94
C ASN A 284 4.95 -47.81 -1.46
N ASN A 285 3.80 -47.26 -1.13
CA ASN A 285 3.27 -47.11 0.24
C ASN A 285 4.23 -46.40 1.21
N GLN A 286 5.10 -45.51 0.69
CA GLN A 286 6.00 -44.71 1.51
C GLN A 286 5.25 -43.46 2.01
N PRO A 287 5.11 -43.28 3.33
CA PRO A 287 4.42 -42.11 3.88
C PRO A 287 5.24 -40.85 3.65
N PHE A 288 4.54 -39.73 3.52
CA PHE A 288 5.15 -38.39 3.59
C PHE A 288 5.87 -38.23 4.94
N LYS A 289 7.10 -37.74 4.91
CA LYS A 289 7.87 -37.43 6.11
C LYS A 289 8.08 -35.93 6.23
N PRO A 290 7.98 -35.35 7.42
CA PRO A 290 8.40 -33.98 7.62
C PRO A 290 9.86 -33.79 7.24
N PHE A 291 10.19 -32.77 6.48
CA PHE A 291 11.58 -32.41 6.23
C PHE A 291 12.08 -31.56 7.40
N ALA A 292 13.01 -32.14 8.18
CA ALA A 292 13.66 -31.44 9.27
C ALA A 292 14.78 -30.52 8.73
N ALA A 293 14.37 -29.44 8.07
CA ALA A 293 15.31 -28.41 7.62
C ALA A 293 15.82 -27.58 8.82
N SER A 294 17.08 -27.16 8.75
CA SER A 294 17.58 -26.15 9.66
C SER A 294 16.77 -24.85 9.48
N PRO A 295 16.50 -24.09 10.55
CA PRO A 295 15.92 -22.75 10.42
C PRO A 295 16.71 -21.82 9.49
N ARG A 296 17.97 -22.14 9.21
CA ARG A 296 18.86 -21.40 8.30
C ARG A 296 18.89 -21.99 6.87
N SER A 297 18.11 -23.01 6.57
CA SER A 297 18.04 -23.57 5.22
C SER A 297 17.31 -22.60 4.29
N ASN A 298 17.94 -22.26 3.17
CA ASN A 298 17.35 -21.45 2.12
C ASN A 298 17.29 -22.24 0.83
N SER A 299 16.09 -22.39 0.28
CA SER A 299 15.84 -23.10 -0.99
C SER A 299 16.21 -22.27 -2.22
N SER A 300 16.51 -21.01 -2.05
CA SER A 300 16.77 -20.09 -3.16
C SER A 300 18.17 -20.22 -3.70
N ALA A 301 18.31 -20.15 -5.02
CA ALA A 301 19.59 -19.93 -5.67
C ALA A 301 20.16 -18.55 -5.38
N LYS A 302 21.49 -18.42 -5.29
CA LYS A 302 22.19 -17.16 -5.03
C LYS A 302 21.96 -16.09 -6.11
N TRP A 303 21.65 -16.50 -7.33
CA TRP A 303 21.38 -15.60 -8.45
C TRP A 303 19.91 -15.14 -8.52
N ALA A 304 19.03 -15.68 -7.68
CA ALA A 304 17.63 -15.28 -7.63
C ALA A 304 17.49 -13.83 -7.14
N TYR A 305 16.62 -13.08 -7.78
CA TYR A 305 16.34 -11.69 -7.42
C TYR A 305 14.90 -11.28 -7.76
N GLY A 306 14.43 -10.26 -7.06
CA GLY A 306 13.25 -9.49 -7.43
C GLY A 306 13.58 -8.00 -7.51
N LYS A 307 12.98 -7.29 -8.43
CA LYS A 307 13.08 -5.84 -8.59
C LYS A 307 11.71 -5.25 -8.90
N GLU A 308 11.42 -4.14 -8.25
CA GLU A 308 10.26 -3.33 -8.56
C GLU A 308 10.65 -1.85 -8.58
N ASN A 309 10.20 -1.14 -9.61
CA ASN A 309 10.35 0.30 -9.70
C ASN A 309 8.98 0.86 -10.07
N SER A 310 8.51 1.83 -9.29
CA SER A 310 7.27 2.53 -9.59
C SER A 310 7.41 4.03 -9.36
N ALA A 311 6.61 4.78 -10.05
CA ALA A 311 6.46 6.22 -9.89
C ALA A 311 4.96 6.56 -9.98
N GLU A 312 4.49 7.29 -9.00
CA GLU A 312 3.15 7.84 -8.95
C GLU A 312 3.20 9.36 -8.98
N ILE A 313 2.32 9.97 -9.73
CA ILE A 313 1.95 11.37 -9.58
C ILE A 313 0.50 11.43 -9.12
N PHE A 314 0.22 12.25 -8.14
CA PHE A 314 -1.13 12.40 -7.61
C PHE A 314 -1.48 13.87 -7.35
N THR A 315 -2.76 14.18 -7.44
CA THR A 315 -3.27 15.51 -7.12
C THR A 315 -4.59 15.39 -6.38
N SER A 316 -4.85 16.35 -5.51
CA SER A 316 -6.13 16.44 -4.83
C SER A 316 -6.58 17.89 -4.68
N ILE A 317 -7.89 18.09 -4.69
CA ILE A 317 -8.53 19.35 -4.39
C ILE A 317 -9.57 19.12 -3.30
N ASN A 318 -9.57 20.02 -2.31
CA ASN A 318 -10.57 20.07 -1.27
C ASN A 318 -11.20 21.46 -1.27
N HIS A 319 -12.53 21.54 -1.29
CA HIS A 319 -13.26 22.79 -1.22
C HIS A 319 -14.35 22.72 -0.16
N GLU A 320 -14.33 23.63 0.78
CA GLU A 320 -15.36 23.79 1.82
C GLU A 320 -16.32 24.92 1.42
N PHE A 321 -17.59 24.59 1.24
CA PHE A 321 -18.65 25.55 0.92
C PHE A 321 -19.09 26.28 2.19
N GLU A 322 -19.61 27.49 2.04
CA GLU A 322 -20.11 28.32 3.16
C GLU A 322 -21.21 27.63 4.00
N ASN A 323 -21.96 26.73 3.41
CA ASN A 323 -23.00 25.95 4.08
C ASN A 323 -22.47 24.75 4.87
N GLY A 324 -21.14 24.55 4.94
CA GLY A 324 -20.48 23.47 5.66
C GLY A 324 -20.36 22.15 4.89
N TRP A 325 -20.73 22.13 3.61
CA TRP A 325 -20.45 20.98 2.73
C TRP A 325 -19.00 21.01 2.26
N ALA A 326 -18.43 19.86 2.00
CA ALA A 326 -17.07 19.72 1.48
C ALA A 326 -17.05 18.85 0.23
N LEU A 327 -16.32 19.29 -0.78
CA LEU A 327 -16.05 18.56 -2.01
C LEU A 327 -14.58 18.16 -2.03
N ASN A 328 -14.33 16.86 -2.17
CA ASN A 328 -13.00 16.27 -2.23
C ASN A 328 -12.80 15.57 -3.57
N GLY A 329 -11.83 15.99 -4.35
CA GLY A 329 -11.43 15.37 -5.60
C GLY A 329 -10.02 14.83 -5.50
N ASN A 330 -9.78 13.60 -5.96
CA ASN A 330 -8.47 12.97 -6.02
C ASN A 330 -8.24 12.34 -7.39
N TYR A 331 -7.01 12.43 -7.88
CA TYR A 331 -6.54 11.71 -9.04
C TYR A 331 -5.13 11.21 -8.79
N SER A 332 -4.85 9.98 -9.20
CA SER A 332 -3.49 9.46 -9.24
C SER A 332 -3.22 8.67 -10.51
N HIS A 333 -1.97 8.70 -10.93
CA HIS A 333 -1.44 7.94 -12.06
C HIS A 333 -0.15 7.28 -11.65
N THR A 334 -0.14 5.96 -11.66
CA THR A 334 1.03 5.15 -11.32
C THR A 334 1.54 4.43 -12.56
N TYR A 335 2.83 4.47 -12.77
CA TYR A 335 3.54 3.61 -13.71
C TYR A 335 4.56 2.76 -12.97
N GLY A 336 4.58 1.47 -13.25
CA GLY A 336 5.51 0.57 -12.60
C GLY A 336 6.03 -0.54 -13.51
N LYS A 337 7.12 -1.17 -13.03
CA LYS A 337 7.79 -2.28 -13.70
C LYS A 337 8.34 -3.23 -12.64
N SER A 338 8.04 -4.50 -12.80
CA SER A 338 8.61 -5.60 -12.01
C SER A 338 9.46 -6.52 -12.88
N ASP A 339 10.49 -7.14 -12.31
CA ASP A 339 11.34 -8.16 -12.91
C ASP A 339 11.87 -9.06 -11.79
N ALA A 340 11.46 -10.31 -11.75
CA ALA A 340 11.92 -11.28 -10.80
C ALA A 340 12.39 -12.55 -11.52
N VAL A 341 13.48 -13.10 -11.01
CA VAL A 341 13.99 -14.39 -11.42
C VAL A 341 14.14 -15.23 -10.17
N SER A 342 13.35 -16.28 -10.04
CA SER A 342 13.43 -17.24 -8.96
C SER A 342 14.13 -18.51 -9.42
N GLY A 343 14.86 -19.11 -8.50
CA GLY A 343 15.45 -20.43 -8.63
C GLY A 343 15.31 -21.11 -7.29
N MET A 344 14.60 -22.22 -7.25
CA MET A 344 14.18 -22.87 -6.01
C MET A 344 14.47 -24.36 -6.06
N ALA A 345 15.08 -24.85 -5.00
CA ALA A 345 15.26 -26.28 -4.77
C ALA A 345 14.09 -26.83 -3.95
N GLY A 346 13.43 -27.86 -4.45
CA GLY A 346 12.35 -28.57 -3.75
C GLY A 346 11.04 -27.83 -3.54
N PRO A 347 10.57 -26.94 -4.46
CA PRO A 347 9.30 -26.26 -4.23
C PRO A 347 8.11 -27.20 -4.30
N PHE A 348 8.17 -28.24 -5.15
CA PHE A 348 7.08 -29.18 -5.37
C PHE A 348 7.43 -30.62 -4.96
N THR A 349 8.70 -31.03 -5.11
CA THR A 349 9.09 -32.43 -4.91
C THR A 349 10.45 -32.52 -4.23
N ILE A 350 10.46 -33.17 -3.06
CA ILE A 350 11.65 -33.67 -2.37
C ILE A 350 11.53 -35.18 -2.31
N TYR A 351 12.50 -35.86 -2.88
CA TYR A 351 12.53 -37.34 -2.89
C TYR A 351 12.98 -37.93 -1.55
N PRO A 352 12.69 -39.20 -1.28
CA PRO A 352 13.07 -39.86 -0.02
C PRO A 352 14.57 -39.91 0.28
N ASP A 353 15.42 -39.77 -0.73
CA ASP A 353 16.88 -39.66 -0.63
C ASP A 353 17.36 -38.22 -0.40
N TYR A 354 16.41 -37.29 -0.24
CA TYR A 354 16.62 -35.81 -0.12
C TYR A 354 17.09 -35.13 -1.40
N SER A 355 17.15 -35.85 -2.53
CA SER A 355 17.25 -35.13 -3.80
C SER A 355 15.97 -34.35 -4.08
N ALA A 356 16.08 -33.30 -4.84
CA ALA A 356 14.93 -32.41 -5.08
C ALA A 356 14.95 -31.81 -6.48
N VAL A 357 13.78 -31.63 -7.07
CA VAL A 357 13.63 -30.90 -8.32
C VAL A 357 14.01 -29.44 -8.09
N PHE A 358 14.80 -28.89 -9.01
CA PHE A 358 15.12 -27.49 -9.03
C PHE A 358 14.26 -26.78 -10.08
N VAL A 359 13.57 -25.73 -9.68
CA VAL A 359 12.70 -24.95 -10.55
C VAL A 359 13.28 -23.56 -10.74
N ALA A 360 13.35 -23.11 -11.97
CA ALA A 360 13.71 -21.74 -12.31
C ALA A 360 12.60 -21.10 -13.14
N GLU A 361 12.18 -19.94 -12.73
CA GLU A 361 11.14 -19.17 -13.39
C GLU A 361 11.50 -17.69 -13.47
N ARG A 362 10.90 -16.97 -14.40
CA ARG A 362 11.02 -15.52 -14.51
C ARG A 362 9.66 -14.91 -14.73
N ASP A 363 9.42 -13.85 -13.98
CA ASP A 363 8.23 -13.02 -14.11
C ASP A 363 8.64 -11.56 -14.35
N GLN A 364 8.07 -10.98 -15.37
CA GLN A 364 8.20 -9.56 -15.64
C GLN A 364 6.81 -8.97 -15.88
N ALA A 365 6.60 -7.76 -15.43
CA ALA A 365 5.40 -7.02 -15.77
C ALA A 365 5.69 -5.52 -15.87
N LYS A 366 4.92 -4.86 -16.73
CA LYS A 366 4.76 -3.41 -16.74
C LYS A 366 3.31 -3.12 -16.39
N TYR A 367 3.08 -2.09 -15.62
CA TYR A 367 1.74 -1.73 -15.18
C TYR A 367 1.49 -0.23 -15.17
N THR A 368 0.24 0.12 -15.28
CA THR A 368 -0.25 1.48 -15.21
C THR A 368 -1.57 1.48 -14.49
N ASP A 369 -1.66 2.26 -13.40
CA ASP A 369 -2.88 2.41 -12.63
C ASP A 369 -3.32 3.87 -12.70
N GLN A 370 -4.62 4.11 -12.82
CA GLN A 370 -5.25 5.41 -12.77
C GLN A 370 -6.44 5.34 -11.84
N ASP A 371 -6.43 6.19 -10.83
CA ASP A 371 -7.50 6.27 -9.86
C ASP A 371 -8.05 7.69 -9.82
N PHE A 372 -9.35 7.82 -9.89
CA PHE A 372 -10.07 9.06 -9.73
C PHE A 372 -11.16 8.88 -8.69
N SER A 373 -11.34 9.86 -7.82
CA SER A 373 -12.50 9.93 -6.93
C SER A 373 -12.97 11.36 -6.75
N LEU A 374 -14.28 11.52 -6.66
CA LEU A 374 -14.93 12.77 -6.29
C LEU A 374 -15.95 12.44 -5.21
N ASN A 375 -15.87 13.14 -4.10
CA ASN A 375 -16.67 12.88 -2.91
C ASN A 375 -17.24 14.19 -2.36
N LEU A 376 -18.52 14.18 -2.02
CA LEU A 376 -19.27 15.28 -1.43
C LEU A 376 -19.74 14.86 -0.05
N ASP A 377 -19.33 15.62 0.97
CA ASP A 377 -19.69 15.40 2.37
C ASP A 377 -20.44 16.62 2.91
N GLY A 378 -21.38 16.40 3.80
CA GLY A 378 -22.05 17.52 4.43
C GLY A 378 -23.17 17.12 5.38
N ASP A 379 -23.74 18.13 5.99
CA ASP A 379 -24.89 18.01 6.87
C ASP A 379 -26.14 18.58 6.19
N TYR A 380 -27.29 17.93 6.43
CA TYR A 380 -28.57 18.45 5.98
C TYR A 380 -29.59 18.47 7.12
N PRO A 381 -30.42 19.54 7.21
CA PRO A 381 -31.46 19.64 8.21
C PRO A 381 -32.70 18.85 7.76
N LEU A 382 -33.22 18.00 8.63
CA LEU A 382 -34.51 17.34 8.44
C LEU A 382 -35.14 17.01 9.81
N LEU A 383 -36.45 17.21 9.95
CA LEU A 383 -37.21 16.96 11.18
C LEU A 383 -36.60 17.62 12.44
N GLY A 384 -36.08 18.86 12.28
CA GLY A 384 -35.47 19.63 13.36
C GLY A 384 -34.11 19.15 13.82
N ARG A 385 -33.46 18.23 13.09
CA ARG A 385 -32.13 17.68 13.38
C ARG A 385 -31.19 17.82 12.20
N LYS A 386 -29.89 17.81 12.48
CA LYS A 386 -28.84 17.74 11.45
C LYS A 386 -28.45 16.27 11.24
N HIS A 387 -28.48 15.84 10.00
CA HIS A 387 -28.10 14.52 9.53
C HIS A 387 -26.86 14.63 8.70
N GLU A 388 -25.97 13.63 8.75
CA GLU A 388 -24.78 13.59 7.94
C GLU A 388 -25.02 12.81 6.63
N PHE A 389 -24.39 13.29 5.57
CA PHE A 389 -24.48 12.73 4.23
C PHE A 389 -23.11 12.65 3.58
N ASN A 390 -22.89 11.59 2.81
CA ASN A 390 -21.74 11.42 1.94
C ASN A 390 -22.19 10.81 0.62
N ALA A 391 -21.71 11.31 -0.50
CA ALA A 391 -21.89 10.68 -1.80
C ALA A 391 -20.69 10.90 -2.68
N GLY A 392 -20.44 9.99 -3.61
CA GLY A 392 -19.31 10.12 -4.49
C GLY A 392 -19.33 9.19 -5.69
N ILE A 393 -18.36 9.44 -6.56
CA ILE A 393 -18.04 8.64 -7.72
C ILE A 393 -16.57 8.27 -7.66
N SER A 394 -16.21 7.04 -8.01
CA SER A 394 -14.83 6.62 -8.19
C SER A 394 -14.65 5.85 -9.49
N TYR A 395 -13.52 6.05 -10.12
CA TYR A 395 -13.09 5.33 -11.32
C TYR A 395 -11.69 4.82 -11.12
N GLN A 396 -11.48 3.55 -11.41
CA GLN A 396 -10.19 2.88 -11.38
C GLN A 396 -9.94 2.22 -12.72
N TYR A 397 -8.72 2.38 -13.21
CA TYR A 397 -8.22 1.70 -14.39
C TYR A 397 -6.85 1.12 -14.10
N ASP A 398 -6.76 -0.19 -14.16
CA ASP A 398 -5.51 -0.92 -14.05
C ASP A 398 -5.23 -1.62 -15.38
N LYS A 399 -3.99 -1.52 -15.83
CA LYS A 399 -3.48 -2.22 -17.00
C LYS A 399 -2.15 -2.86 -16.66
N GLU A 400 -2.02 -4.14 -16.94
CA GLU A 400 -0.79 -4.89 -16.81
C GLU A 400 -0.41 -5.57 -18.12
N THR A 401 0.89 -5.59 -18.40
CA THR A 401 1.49 -6.34 -19.51
C THR A 401 2.54 -7.28 -18.90
N PRO A 402 2.12 -8.49 -18.48
CA PRO A 402 3.05 -9.51 -18.01
C PRO A 402 3.82 -10.10 -19.19
N SER A 403 5.09 -10.39 -19.00
CA SER A 403 5.90 -11.14 -19.95
C SER A 403 6.05 -12.56 -19.45
N TYR A 404 5.65 -13.52 -20.25
CA TYR A 404 5.69 -14.94 -19.90
C TYR A 404 6.97 -15.59 -20.39
N TYR A 405 7.52 -16.44 -19.54
CA TYR A 405 8.72 -17.21 -19.78
C TYR A 405 8.44 -18.71 -19.58
N GLU A 406 9.21 -19.56 -20.23
CA GLU A 406 9.18 -20.99 -20.01
C GLU A 406 9.75 -21.29 -18.62
N GLU A 407 9.02 -22.09 -17.84
CA GLU A 407 9.49 -22.58 -16.57
C GLU A 407 10.49 -23.73 -16.82
N ASN A 408 11.62 -23.71 -16.13
CA ASN A 408 12.61 -24.78 -16.24
C ASN A 408 12.58 -25.64 -14.97
N GLU A 409 12.25 -26.92 -15.13
CA GLU A 409 12.17 -27.92 -14.07
C GLU A 409 13.20 -29.07 -14.26
N ASP A 410 14.14 -28.92 -15.18
CA ASP A 410 15.07 -29.99 -15.56
C ASP A 410 16.21 -30.22 -14.55
N GLY A 411 16.34 -29.34 -13.57
CA GLY A 411 17.40 -29.37 -12.58
C GLY A 411 17.12 -30.34 -11.44
N ILE A 412 18.14 -31.07 -10.98
CA ILE A 412 18.10 -31.88 -9.76
C ILE A 412 19.16 -31.38 -8.78
N VAL A 413 18.75 -31.09 -7.56
CA VAL A 413 19.64 -30.92 -6.41
C VAL A 413 19.87 -32.28 -5.78
N PRO A 414 21.12 -32.79 -5.72
CA PRO A 414 21.40 -34.15 -5.26
C PRO A 414 21.06 -34.35 -3.78
N ASP A 415 21.29 -33.38 -2.93
CA ASP A 415 20.93 -33.39 -1.51
C ASP A 415 20.54 -31.99 -1.03
N LEU A 416 19.28 -31.84 -0.75
CA LEU A 416 18.70 -30.57 -0.30
C LEU A 416 19.24 -30.09 1.06
N ARG A 417 19.69 -31.00 1.91
CA ARG A 417 20.28 -30.70 3.23
C ARG A 417 21.63 -29.97 3.11
N LEU A 418 22.31 -30.19 1.98
CA LEU A 418 23.61 -29.59 1.65
C LEU A 418 23.50 -28.41 0.69
N PHE A 419 22.30 -28.07 0.26
CA PHE A 419 22.09 -26.98 -0.70
C PHE A 419 22.42 -25.64 -0.09
N ASP A 420 23.41 -24.95 -0.67
CA ASP A 420 23.92 -23.66 -0.22
C ASP A 420 23.51 -22.48 -1.12
N GLY A 421 22.62 -22.73 -2.09
CA GLY A 421 22.17 -21.78 -3.11
C GLY A 421 23.05 -21.75 -4.36
N ASN A 422 24.13 -22.54 -4.42
CA ASN A 422 24.94 -22.68 -5.62
C ASN A 422 24.28 -23.64 -6.60
N PHE A 423 23.67 -23.10 -7.63
CA PHE A 423 23.11 -23.84 -8.74
C PHE A 423 23.31 -23.05 -10.02
N THR A 424 23.67 -23.73 -11.08
CA THR A 424 23.84 -23.07 -12.39
C THR A 424 22.50 -22.54 -12.86
N LYS A 425 22.45 -21.25 -13.20
CA LYS A 425 21.23 -20.65 -13.73
C LYS A 425 20.87 -21.26 -15.08
N PRO A 426 19.75 -21.97 -15.20
CA PRO A 426 19.33 -22.53 -16.47
C PRO A 426 18.81 -21.42 -17.41
N ALA A 427 18.64 -21.76 -18.69
CA ALA A 427 17.94 -20.92 -19.62
C ALA A 427 16.46 -20.84 -19.22
N ILE A 428 15.89 -19.64 -19.30
CA ILE A 428 14.48 -19.36 -19.05
C ILE A 428 13.98 -18.57 -20.27
N PRO A 429 13.61 -19.29 -21.35
CA PRO A 429 13.26 -18.65 -22.61
C PRO A 429 12.02 -17.78 -22.50
N TYR A 430 12.04 -16.63 -23.15
CA TYR A 430 10.87 -15.78 -23.31
C TYR A 430 9.87 -16.42 -24.26
N ILE A 431 8.59 -16.42 -23.92
CA ILE A 431 7.51 -16.94 -24.75
C ILE A 431 6.78 -15.79 -25.43
N ARG A 432 6.15 -14.91 -24.66
CA ARG A 432 5.33 -13.81 -25.18
C ARG A 432 4.96 -12.82 -24.08
N ASP A 433 4.45 -11.65 -24.48
CA ASP A 433 3.74 -10.75 -23.56
C ASP A 433 2.27 -11.16 -23.46
N GLY A 434 1.72 -11.00 -22.27
CA GLY A 434 0.30 -11.09 -21.98
C GLY A 434 -0.34 -9.72 -21.91
N PHE A 435 -1.59 -9.72 -21.51
CA PHE A 435 -2.36 -8.53 -21.32
C PHE A 435 -3.42 -8.76 -20.23
N ALA A 436 -3.52 -7.84 -19.30
CA ALA A 436 -4.61 -7.78 -18.36
C ALA A 436 -5.04 -6.32 -18.18
N HIS A 437 -6.32 -6.07 -18.06
CA HIS A 437 -6.83 -4.79 -17.61
C HIS A 437 -8.08 -4.95 -16.77
N MET A 438 -8.29 -3.99 -15.91
CA MET A 438 -9.47 -3.84 -15.10
C MET A 438 -9.99 -2.40 -15.20
N LYS A 439 -11.30 -2.25 -15.23
CA LYS A 439 -12.01 -0.98 -15.09
C LYS A 439 -13.08 -1.13 -14.04
N ASN A 440 -13.17 -0.17 -13.16
CA ASN A 440 -14.17 -0.12 -12.12
C ASN A 440 -14.73 1.29 -12.03
N LEU A 441 -15.99 1.45 -12.38
CA LEU A 441 -16.75 2.69 -12.16
C LEU A 441 -17.74 2.44 -11.03
N SER A 442 -17.68 3.27 -10.00
CA SER A 442 -18.58 3.16 -8.85
C SER A 442 -19.24 4.48 -8.53
N VAL A 443 -20.52 4.41 -8.17
CA VAL A 443 -21.28 5.53 -7.58
C VAL A 443 -21.77 5.05 -6.21
N TYR A 444 -21.58 5.86 -5.18
CA TYR A 444 -21.93 5.48 -3.82
C TYR A 444 -22.53 6.65 -3.04
N GLY A 445 -23.23 6.31 -1.98
CA GLY A 445 -23.73 7.28 -1.03
C GLY A 445 -24.13 6.63 0.29
N SER A 446 -24.03 7.42 1.35
CA SER A 446 -24.43 7.02 2.68
C SER A 446 -25.02 8.20 3.45
N THR A 447 -25.88 7.92 4.40
CA THR A 447 -26.43 8.92 5.32
C THR A 447 -26.48 8.37 6.72
N ARG A 448 -26.19 9.22 7.70
CA ARG A 448 -26.47 8.97 9.10
C ARG A 448 -27.66 9.79 9.53
N PHE A 449 -28.78 9.13 9.71
CA PHE A 449 -30.06 9.71 10.07
C PHE A 449 -30.26 9.68 11.59
N LYS A 450 -30.19 10.83 12.25
CA LYS A 450 -30.34 10.95 13.71
C LYS A 450 -31.84 11.00 14.08
N LEU A 451 -32.36 9.88 14.60
CA LEU A 451 -33.73 9.77 15.04
C LEU A 451 -33.94 10.46 16.40
N THR A 452 -32.99 10.28 17.31
CA THR A 452 -32.91 10.92 18.61
C THR A 452 -31.49 11.32 18.93
N ASP A 453 -31.22 11.90 20.09
CA ASP A 453 -29.86 12.23 20.54
C ASP A 453 -29.05 10.94 20.85
N ARG A 454 -29.71 9.80 21.02
CA ARG A 454 -29.08 8.52 21.37
C ARG A 454 -29.27 7.44 20.31
N LEU A 455 -30.04 7.71 19.26
CA LEU A 455 -30.30 6.74 18.22
C LEU A 455 -30.11 7.35 16.85
N ALA A 456 -29.20 6.75 16.08
CA ALA A 456 -28.98 7.07 14.68
C ALA A 456 -29.05 5.80 13.83
N LEU A 457 -29.56 5.94 12.62
CA LEU A 457 -29.54 4.91 11.59
C LEU A 457 -28.49 5.31 10.54
N ILE A 458 -27.63 4.37 10.16
CA ILE A 458 -26.70 4.55 9.04
C ILE A 458 -27.16 3.65 7.92
N GLY A 459 -27.39 4.23 6.75
CA GLY A 459 -27.75 3.50 5.55
C GLY A 459 -27.00 4.04 4.35
N GLY A 460 -26.69 3.17 3.41
CA GLY A 460 -26.00 3.56 2.20
C GLY A 460 -25.89 2.41 1.21
N GLY A 461 -25.29 2.71 0.07
CA GLY A 461 -25.05 1.71 -0.95
C GLY A 461 -24.00 2.19 -1.96
N ARG A 462 -23.45 1.24 -2.67
CA ARG A 462 -22.53 1.45 -3.79
C ARG A 462 -23.00 0.65 -4.99
N PHE A 463 -23.14 1.31 -6.11
CA PHE A 463 -23.30 0.67 -7.42
C PHE A 463 -21.93 0.56 -8.08
N VAL A 464 -21.63 -0.61 -8.63
CA VAL A 464 -20.34 -0.92 -9.27
C VAL A 464 -20.59 -1.46 -10.67
N ASP A 465 -19.94 -0.87 -11.67
CA ASP A 465 -19.79 -1.42 -13.01
C ASP A 465 -18.32 -1.81 -13.20
N TRP A 466 -18.05 -3.10 -13.10
CA TRP A 466 -16.73 -3.68 -13.16
C TRP A 466 -16.52 -4.49 -14.42
N HIS A 467 -15.38 -4.28 -15.07
CA HIS A 467 -14.99 -4.97 -16.28
C HIS A 467 -13.53 -5.39 -16.20
N THR A 468 -13.27 -6.66 -16.46
CA THR A 468 -11.90 -7.19 -16.56
C THR A 468 -11.74 -7.95 -17.87
N ALA A 469 -10.52 -7.91 -18.44
CA ALA A 469 -10.13 -8.77 -19.54
C ALA A 469 -8.67 -9.22 -19.32
N THR A 470 -8.43 -10.49 -19.55
CA THR A 470 -7.09 -11.09 -19.46
C THR A 470 -6.86 -11.99 -20.67
N VAL A 471 -5.60 -12.07 -21.11
CA VAL A 471 -5.14 -13.09 -22.06
C VAL A 471 -4.24 -14.05 -21.29
N PRO A 472 -4.74 -15.25 -20.91
CA PRO A 472 -3.97 -16.24 -20.16
C PRO A 472 -2.88 -16.88 -21.04
N ILE A 473 -1.90 -17.52 -20.36
CA ILE A 473 -0.76 -18.18 -21.00
C ILE A 473 -1.22 -19.30 -21.96
N ALA A 474 -2.26 -20.07 -21.58
CA ALA A 474 -2.68 -21.29 -22.24
C ALA A 474 -3.64 -21.10 -23.43
N THR A 475 -4.10 -19.89 -23.71
CA THR A 475 -5.17 -19.67 -24.70
C THR A 475 -4.69 -18.80 -25.84
N ILE A 476 -4.82 -19.33 -27.08
CA ILE A 476 -4.55 -18.58 -28.31
C ILE A 476 -5.65 -17.51 -28.57
N LEU A 477 -6.80 -17.66 -27.91
CA LEU A 477 -7.92 -16.72 -27.99
C LEU A 477 -8.06 -15.92 -26.72
N PRO A 478 -8.32 -14.60 -26.78
CA PRO A 478 -8.63 -13.80 -25.62
C PRO A 478 -9.86 -14.40 -24.92
N THR A 479 -9.75 -14.65 -23.62
CA THR A 479 -10.93 -14.96 -22.81
C THR A 479 -11.87 -13.75 -22.86
N ALA A 480 -13.14 -14.00 -23.16
CA ALA A 480 -14.14 -12.95 -23.15
C ALA A 480 -14.10 -12.21 -21.81
N GLY A 481 -14.04 -10.88 -21.85
CA GLY A 481 -14.00 -10.07 -20.67
C GLY A 481 -15.22 -10.33 -19.78
N ILE A 482 -15.00 -10.46 -18.47
CA ILE A 482 -16.08 -10.57 -17.51
C ILE A 482 -16.56 -9.16 -17.18
N LYS A 483 -17.85 -8.93 -17.36
CA LYS A 483 -18.52 -7.69 -16.96
C LYS A 483 -19.48 -7.99 -15.82
N THR A 484 -19.25 -7.38 -14.68
CA THR A 484 -20.09 -7.56 -13.49
C THR A 484 -20.65 -6.22 -13.05
N ARG A 485 -21.94 -6.21 -12.74
CA ARG A 485 -22.64 -5.08 -12.13
C ARG A 485 -23.32 -5.55 -10.86
N TYR A 486 -23.10 -4.86 -9.78
CA TYR A 486 -23.77 -5.19 -8.53
C TYR A 486 -24.03 -3.96 -7.66
N LEU A 487 -24.97 -4.10 -6.75
CA LEU A 487 -25.28 -3.14 -5.72
C LEU A 487 -24.88 -3.73 -4.37
N SER A 488 -24.03 -3.02 -3.62
CA SER A 488 -23.65 -3.38 -2.26
C SER A 488 -24.38 -2.47 -1.27
N PRO A 489 -25.46 -2.91 -0.63
CA PRO A 489 -26.15 -2.13 0.40
C PRO A 489 -25.41 -2.22 1.75
N ILE A 490 -25.47 -1.14 2.52
CA ILE A 490 -25.01 -1.12 3.90
C ILE A 490 -26.14 -0.57 4.78
N TRP A 491 -26.48 -1.33 5.82
CA TRP A 491 -27.43 -0.94 6.85
C TRP A 491 -26.82 -1.16 8.22
N ALA A 492 -26.88 -0.16 9.07
CA ALA A 492 -26.49 -0.29 10.46
C ALA A 492 -27.35 0.61 11.34
N GLN A 493 -27.71 0.09 12.51
CA GLN A 493 -28.34 0.86 13.57
C GLN A 493 -27.28 1.11 14.64
N VAL A 494 -27.07 2.37 15.00
CA VAL A 494 -26.15 2.76 16.06
C VAL A 494 -26.95 3.42 17.18
N MET A 495 -26.84 2.83 18.38
CA MET A 495 -27.36 3.40 19.62
C MET A 495 -26.16 3.86 20.45
N ILE A 496 -26.12 5.14 20.79
CA ILE A 496 -24.99 5.78 21.50
C ILE A 496 -25.34 5.96 22.96
#